data_eb48611bbfe94aed1d83f8c73c43fb13
#
_entry.id   eb48611bbfe94aed1d83f8c73c43fb13
#
_cell.length_a   1.000
_cell.length_b   1.000
_cell.length_c   1.000
_cell.angle_alpha   90.00
_cell.angle_beta   90.00
_cell.angle_gamma   90.00
#
_symmetry.space_group_name_H-M   'P 1'
#
loop_
_entity.id
_entity.type
_entity.pdbx_description
1 polymer ?
#
loop_
_entity_poly.entity_id
_entity_poly.type
_entity_poly.pdbx_seq_one_letter_code
_entity_poly.pdbx_strand_id
1 'polypeptide(L)'
;MDVLNAAGKPMAVLETRIVTGSECVQQYPFAVLDSEPMTALAEKGVADGNAPRFMFEIRGDAQAPARTPETFAAYGITMVPEEVGTLACPIFLLFRWPPSGAMFGAGYDPANNTTPGDPSLPYWEKAKLYAETGEYRNIRRMITSLRPAK
;
A
#
# COMPACT_ATOMS: atom_id res chain seq x y z
N MET A 1 10.67 10.65 -6.01
CA MET A 1 10.71 10.12 -7.40
C MET A 1 9.34 9.53 -7.73
N ASP A 2 8.69 10.10 -8.71
CA ASP A 2 7.41 9.60 -9.19
C ASP A 2 7.62 8.47 -10.19
N VAL A 3 6.85 7.41 -10.03
CA VAL A 3 6.80 6.30 -10.98
C VAL A 3 5.55 6.44 -11.80
N LEU A 4 5.73 6.62 -13.10
CA LEU A 4 4.64 6.84 -14.06
C LEU A 4 4.44 5.60 -14.93
N ASN A 5 3.21 5.38 -15.38
CA ASN A 5 2.95 4.40 -16.43
C ASN A 5 3.27 5.00 -17.82
N ALA A 6 3.11 4.20 -18.88
CA ALA A 6 3.39 4.63 -20.24
C ALA A 6 2.53 5.82 -20.71
N ALA A 7 1.37 6.05 -20.07
CA ALA A 7 0.49 7.19 -20.35
C ALA A 7 0.82 8.43 -19.48
N GLY A 8 1.89 8.38 -18.67
CA GLY A 8 2.30 9.47 -17.80
C GLY A 8 1.48 9.61 -16.52
N LYS A 9 0.64 8.63 -16.19
CA LYS A 9 -0.12 8.65 -14.92
C LYS A 9 0.75 8.19 -13.75
N PRO A 10 0.70 8.88 -12.59
CA PRO A 10 1.45 8.47 -11.41
C PRO A 10 0.90 7.16 -10.84
N MET A 11 1.77 6.19 -10.66
CA MET A 11 1.44 4.85 -10.16
C MET A 11 2.01 4.57 -8.78
N ALA A 12 3.13 5.19 -8.44
CA ALA A 12 3.74 5.11 -7.12
C ALA A 12 4.70 6.27 -6.92
N VAL A 13 5.02 6.54 -5.65
CA VAL A 13 6.05 7.50 -5.27
C VAL A 13 7.10 6.78 -4.42
N LEU A 14 8.37 6.99 -4.72
CA LEU A 14 9.48 6.61 -3.87
C LEU A 14 10.10 7.86 -3.27
N GLU A 15 10.02 7.98 -1.95
CA GLU A 15 10.65 9.03 -1.17
C GLU A 15 11.61 8.41 -0.15
N THR A 16 12.76 9.04 0.01
CA THR A 16 13.78 8.65 0.99
C THR A 16 14.12 9.83 1.89
N ARG A 17 14.86 9.58 2.96
CA ARG A 17 15.26 10.58 3.95
C ARG A 17 14.07 11.21 4.69
N ILE A 18 13.04 10.42 4.90
CA ILE A 18 11.89 10.83 5.70
C ILE A 18 12.02 10.34 7.14
N VAL A 19 11.43 11.10 8.06
CA VAL A 19 11.27 10.66 9.44
C VAL A 19 10.08 9.71 9.48
N THR A 20 10.32 8.49 9.97
CA THR A 20 9.26 7.50 10.12
C THR A 20 8.58 7.67 11.46
N GLY A 21 7.27 7.67 11.44
CA GLY A 21 6.42 7.68 12.62
C GLY A 21 4.98 7.50 12.21
N SER A 22 4.18 6.90 13.07
CA SER A 22 2.77 6.69 12.83
C SER A 22 2.00 6.79 14.15
N GLU A 23 0.89 7.50 14.12
CA GLU A 23 -0.07 7.54 15.22
C GLU A 23 -1.38 6.87 14.82
N CYS A 24 -1.87 5.99 15.69
CA CYS A 24 -3.19 5.39 15.52
C CYS A 24 -4.19 6.13 16.42
N VAL A 25 -4.73 7.22 15.91
CA VAL A 25 -5.75 8.01 16.61
C VAL A 25 -7.17 7.50 16.40
N GLN A 26 -7.38 6.69 15.36
CA GLN A 26 -8.65 6.09 15.02
C GLN A 26 -8.44 4.76 14.31
N GLN A 27 -9.36 3.81 14.54
CA GLN A 27 -9.36 2.51 13.87
C GLN A 27 -10.56 2.39 12.95
N TYR A 28 -10.39 1.59 11.90
CA TYR A 28 -11.36 1.40 10.82
C TYR A 28 -11.58 -0.09 10.52
N PRO A 29 -12.78 -0.47 10.07
CA PRO A 29 -12.94 -1.74 9.37
C PRO A 29 -11.92 -1.86 8.25
N PHE A 30 -11.43 -3.06 7.98
CA PHE A 30 -10.35 -3.26 7.01
C PHE A 30 -10.48 -4.56 6.23
N ALA A 31 -9.81 -4.62 5.10
CA ALA A 31 -9.52 -5.84 4.36
C ALA A 31 -8.09 -5.81 3.82
N VAL A 32 -7.45 -6.97 3.79
CA VAL A 32 -6.15 -7.19 3.17
C VAL A 32 -6.40 -7.82 1.80
N LEU A 33 -6.01 -7.14 0.73
CA LEU A 33 -6.17 -7.63 -0.63
C LEU A 33 -4.95 -8.41 -1.11
N ASP A 34 -3.75 -8.02 -0.65
CA ASP A 34 -2.49 -8.64 -1.00
C ASP A 34 -1.44 -8.35 0.07
N SER A 35 -0.55 -9.29 0.31
CA SER A 35 0.55 -9.15 1.25
C SER A 35 1.69 -10.10 0.87
N GLU A 36 2.92 -9.60 0.89
CA GLU A 36 4.12 -10.37 0.59
C GLU A 36 5.30 -9.91 1.45
N PRO A 37 6.00 -10.81 2.16
CA PRO A 37 7.22 -10.46 2.88
C PRO A 37 8.29 -9.94 1.91
N MET A 38 8.99 -8.86 2.30
CA MET A 38 10.12 -8.32 1.54
C MET A 38 11.44 -8.65 2.24
N THR A 39 11.79 -9.92 2.22
CA THR A 39 12.97 -10.47 2.91
C THR A 39 14.29 -9.82 2.51
N ALA A 40 14.38 -9.33 1.27
CA ALA A 40 15.56 -8.61 0.80
C ALA A 40 15.79 -7.25 1.49
N LEU A 41 14.76 -6.70 2.12
CA LEU A 41 14.81 -5.45 2.90
C LEU A 41 14.90 -5.69 4.40
N ALA A 42 14.81 -6.94 4.85
CA ALA A 42 14.86 -7.26 6.27
C ALA A 42 16.26 -7.01 6.83
N GLU A 43 16.33 -6.33 7.98
CA GLU A 43 17.58 -6.14 8.71
C GLU A 43 17.91 -7.40 9.53
N LYS A 44 19.20 -7.74 9.60
CA LYS A 44 19.65 -8.85 10.44
C LYS A 44 19.34 -8.57 11.91
N GLY A 45 18.71 -9.54 12.57
CA GLY A 45 18.39 -9.44 14.00
C GLY A 45 17.07 -8.72 14.33
N VAL A 46 16.31 -8.27 13.33
CA VAL A 46 14.95 -7.74 13.53
C VAL A 46 13.97 -8.92 13.56
N ALA A 47 13.07 -8.91 14.55
CA ALA A 47 12.02 -9.93 14.63
C ALA A 47 11.10 -9.88 13.39
N ASP A 48 10.64 -11.04 12.95
CA ASP A 48 9.82 -11.18 11.73
C ASP A 48 8.60 -10.26 11.68
N GLY A 49 7.99 -9.97 12.84
CA GLY A 49 6.84 -9.06 12.95
C GLY A 49 7.13 -7.60 12.61
N ASN A 50 8.40 -7.19 12.52
CA ASN A 50 8.83 -5.84 12.17
C ASN A 50 9.58 -5.80 10.82
N ALA A 51 9.61 -6.90 10.09
CA ALA A 51 10.22 -6.95 8.77
C ALA A 51 9.36 -6.20 7.74
N PRO A 52 9.98 -5.52 6.77
CA PRO A 52 9.22 -4.89 5.68
C PRO A 52 8.41 -5.90 4.89
N ARG A 53 7.22 -5.52 4.50
CA ARG A 53 6.36 -6.29 3.60
C ARG A 53 5.71 -5.39 2.56
N PHE A 54 5.41 -5.92 1.40
CA PHE A 54 4.47 -5.31 0.47
C PHE A 54 3.06 -5.61 0.96
N MET A 55 2.16 -4.65 0.79
CA MET A 55 0.76 -4.81 1.12
C MET A 55 -0.14 -4.05 0.14
N PHE A 56 -1.37 -4.52 -0.01
CA PHE A 56 -2.49 -3.76 -0.56
C PHE A 56 -3.67 -3.95 0.38
N GLU A 57 -4.07 -2.89 1.05
CA GLU A 57 -5.08 -2.92 2.11
C GLU A 57 -6.14 -1.84 1.90
N ILE A 58 -7.33 -2.08 2.47
CA ILE A 58 -8.46 -1.15 2.48
C ILE A 58 -8.84 -0.84 3.92
N ARG A 59 -9.33 0.37 4.14
CA ARG A 59 -9.93 0.86 5.38
C ARG A 59 -11.31 1.45 5.10
N GLY A 60 -12.21 1.41 6.10
CA GLY A 60 -13.42 2.20 6.13
C GLY A 60 -14.70 1.45 5.81
N ASP A 61 -15.64 2.15 5.19
CA ASP A 61 -16.98 1.62 4.88
C ASP A 61 -16.97 0.83 3.57
N ALA A 62 -17.30 -0.46 3.65
CA ALA A 62 -17.40 -1.34 2.49
C ALA A 62 -18.49 -0.94 1.48
N GLN A 63 -19.44 -0.12 1.86
CA GLN A 63 -20.54 0.34 1.01
C GLN A 63 -20.34 1.77 0.49
N ALA A 64 -19.26 2.45 0.90
CA ALA A 64 -18.99 3.80 0.45
C ALA A 64 -18.82 3.84 -1.09
N PRO A 65 -19.49 4.78 -1.78
CA PRO A 65 -19.45 4.85 -3.25
C PRO A 65 -18.12 5.38 -3.79
N ALA A 66 -17.35 6.07 -2.95
CA ALA A 66 -16.11 6.72 -3.33
C ALA A 66 -15.12 6.77 -2.17
N ARG A 67 -13.87 7.07 -2.50
CA ARG A 67 -12.81 7.34 -1.54
C ARG A 67 -13.18 8.55 -0.67
N THR A 68 -12.93 8.43 0.63
CA THR A 68 -13.06 9.51 1.62
C THR A 68 -11.83 9.48 2.55
N PRO A 69 -11.65 10.45 3.46
CA PRO A 69 -10.61 10.36 4.49
C PRO A 69 -10.70 9.10 5.36
N GLU A 70 -11.91 8.56 5.55
CA GLU A 70 -12.19 7.37 6.37
C GLU A 70 -12.25 6.08 5.55
N THR A 71 -12.49 6.17 4.23
CA THR A 71 -12.60 5.02 3.32
C THR A 71 -11.55 5.15 2.22
N PHE A 72 -10.48 4.39 2.35
CA PHE A 72 -9.33 4.48 1.45
C PHE A 72 -8.60 3.14 1.34
N ALA A 73 -7.92 2.96 0.24
CA ALA A 73 -7.02 1.84 -0.01
C ALA A 73 -5.66 2.35 -0.45
N ALA A 74 -4.62 1.60 -0.15
CA ALA A 74 -3.25 1.91 -0.56
C ALA A 74 -2.43 0.64 -0.73
N TYR A 75 -1.45 0.71 -1.62
CA TYR A 75 -0.47 -0.35 -1.85
C TYR A 75 0.96 0.20 -1.72
N GLY A 76 1.84 -0.61 -1.20
CA GLY A 76 3.24 -0.22 -1.02
C GLY A 76 3.96 -1.02 0.06
N ILE A 77 5.10 -0.50 0.50
CA ILE A 77 5.92 -1.13 1.52
C ILE A 77 5.58 -0.57 2.89
N THR A 78 5.38 -1.45 3.85
CA THR A 78 5.14 -1.10 5.25
C THR A 78 5.98 -1.97 6.18
N MET A 79 6.23 -1.47 7.39
CA MET A 79 6.75 -2.25 8.51
C MET A 79 5.69 -2.57 9.56
N VAL A 80 4.47 -2.08 9.37
CA VAL A 80 3.35 -2.45 10.23
C VAL A 80 3.04 -3.93 10.01
N PRO A 81 2.95 -4.75 11.07
CA PRO A 81 2.56 -6.15 10.95
C PRO A 81 1.18 -6.29 10.28
N GLU A 82 0.94 -7.45 9.66
CA GLU A 82 -0.37 -7.74 9.08
C GLU A 82 -1.46 -7.61 10.15
N GLU A 83 -2.52 -6.88 9.81
CA GLU A 83 -3.59 -6.59 10.74
C GLU A 83 -4.39 -7.84 11.10
N VAL A 84 -4.84 -7.89 12.35
CA VAL A 84 -5.67 -8.96 12.89
C VAL A 84 -6.93 -8.38 13.53
N GLY A 85 -7.96 -9.20 13.65
CA GLY A 85 -9.23 -8.76 14.22
C GLY A 85 -10.13 -8.06 13.20
N THR A 86 -10.93 -7.09 13.66
CA THR A 86 -11.97 -6.44 12.87
C THR A 86 -11.70 -4.97 12.54
N LEU A 87 -10.78 -4.34 13.27
CA LEU A 87 -10.42 -2.94 13.11
C LEU A 87 -8.91 -2.78 12.98
N ALA A 88 -8.48 -1.83 12.19
CA ALA A 88 -7.10 -1.50 11.96
C ALA A 88 -6.83 0.00 12.00
N CYS A 89 -5.62 0.37 12.38
CA CYS A 89 -5.12 1.73 12.26
C CYS A 89 -5.09 2.19 10.80
N PRO A 90 -4.95 3.49 10.52
CA PRO A 90 -4.69 3.98 9.17
C PRO A 90 -3.53 3.25 8.50
N ILE A 91 -3.52 3.24 7.17
CA ILE A 91 -2.43 2.62 6.41
C ILE A 91 -1.19 3.53 6.44
N PHE A 92 -0.05 2.96 6.81
CA PHE A 92 1.23 3.65 6.84
C PHE A 92 2.22 2.97 5.90
N LEU A 93 2.57 3.63 4.80
CA LEU A 93 3.52 3.14 3.79
C LEU A 93 4.95 3.58 4.12
N LEU A 94 5.38 3.31 5.35
CA LEU A 94 6.69 3.71 5.85
C LEU A 94 7.53 2.48 6.19
N PHE A 95 8.81 2.52 5.80
CA PHE A 95 9.78 1.46 6.13
C PHE A 95 11.17 2.04 6.39
N ARG A 96 12.00 1.26 7.05
CA ARG A 96 13.39 1.66 7.32
C ARG A 96 14.24 1.55 6.06
N TRP A 97 14.97 2.62 5.80
CA TRP A 97 15.93 2.72 4.70
C TRP A 97 17.14 3.49 5.22
N PRO A 98 18.10 2.79 5.88
CA PRO A 98 19.21 3.44 6.58
C PRO A 98 19.95 4.47 5.71
N PRO A 99 20.33 5.61 6.31
CA PRO A 99 20.25 5.99 7.72
C PRO A 99 18.89 6.61 8.17
N SER A 100 17.87 6.58 7.33
CA SER A 100 16.57 7.20 7.61
C SER A 100 15.41 6.25 7.33
N GLY A 101 14.24 6.80 7.02
CA GLY A 101 13.09 6.08 6.51
C GLY A 101 12.84 6.34 5.04
N ALA A 102 11.94 5.56 4.48
CA ALA A 102 11.45 5.70 3.11
C ALA A 102 9.97 5.38 3.00
N MET A 103 9.36 5.83 1.92
CA MET A 103 8.04 5.46 1.46
C MET A 103 8.13 4.97 0.01
N PHE A 104 7.49 3.87 -0.32
CA PHE A 104 7.34 3.41 -1.70
C PHE A 104 5.96 2.79 -1.90
N GLY A 105 5.08 3.52 -2.55
CA GLY A 105 3.71 3.11 -2.79
C GLY A 105 2.81 4.24 -3.24
N ALA A 106 1.52 4.01 -3.22
CA ALA A 106 0.50 5.02 -3.53
C ALA A 106 -0.87 4.65 -2.92
N GLY A 107 -1.72 5.65 -2.76
CA GLY A 107 -3.14 5.44 -2.57
C GLY A 107 -3.81 4.95 -3.86
N TYR A 108 -4.74 4.01 -3.73
CA TYR A 108 -5.59 3.59 -4.83
C TYR A 108 -6.66 4.64 -5.10
N ASP A 109 -6.78 5.04 -6.36
CA ASP A 109 -7.80 5.96 -6.83
C ASP A 109 -8.37 5.48 -8.18
N PRO A 110 -9.66 5.14 -8.27
CA PRO A 110 -10.27 4.69 -9.52
C PRO A 110 -10.19 5.71 -10.65
N ALA A 111 -10.03 7.00 -10.34
CA ALA A 111 -9.82 8.03 -11.35
C ALA A 111 -8.43 7.96 -12.00
N ASN A 112 -7.45 7.39 -11.30
CA ASN A 112 -6.07 7.26 -11.76
C ASN A 112 -5.72 5.82 -12.15
N ASN A 113 -6.13 4.86 -11.33
CA ASN A 113 -5.85 3.43 -11.52
C ASN A 113 -6.96 2.80 -12.36
N THR A 114 -6.61 2.31 -13.54
CA THR A 114 -7.59 1.73 -14.49
C THR A 114 -8.25 0.49 -13.90
N THR A 115 -9.50 0.63 -13.49
CA THR A 115 -10.28 -0.42 -12.83
C THR A 115 -11.36 -0.94 -13.77
N PRO A 116 -11.43 -2.26 -14.02
CA PRO A 116 -12.51 -2.85 -14.83
C PRO A 116 -13.82 -2.93 -14.03
N GLY A 117 -14.91 -3.23 -14.74
CA GLY A 117 -16.21 -3.46 -14.16
C GLY A 117 -17.10 -2.24 -14.15
N ASP A 118 -18.23 -2.36 -13.44
CA ASP A 118 -19.25 -1.33 -13.36
C ASP A 118 -18.72 -0.13 -12.53
N PRO A 119 -18.72 1.10 -13.10
CA PRO A 119 -18.27 2.29 -12.37
C PRO A 119 -19.15 2.66 -11.17
N SER A 120 -20.35 2.09 -11.03
CA SER A 120 -21.23 2.31 -9.87
C SER A 120 -20.93 1.42 -8.66
N LEU A 121 -19.99 0.47 -8.77
CA LEU A 121 -19.58 -0.38 -7.65
C LEU A 121 -19.05 0.44 -6.47
N PRO A 122 -19.24 -0.04 -5.23
CA PRO A 122 -18.60 0.54 -4.06
C PRO A 122 -17.07 0.59 -4.21
N TYR A 123 -16.45 1.57 -3.55
CA TYR A 123 -14.99 1.76 -3.62
C TYR A 123 -14.20 0.49 -3.25
N TRP A 124 -14.61 -0.26 -2.24
CA TRP A 124 -13.98 -1.52 -1.85
C TRP A 124 -14.02 -2.55 -2.98
N GLU A 125 -15.15 -2.69 -3.65
CA GLU A 125 -15.28 -3.64 -4.76
C GLU A 125 -14.41 -3.23 -5.96
N LYS A 126 -14.30 -1.94 -6.22
CA LYS A 126 -13.36 -1.43 -7.24
C LYS A 126 -11.92 -1.75 -6.90
N ALA A 127 -11.51 -1.57 -5.64
CA ALA A 127 -10.14 -1.90 -5.20
C ALA A 127 -9.85 -3.40 -5.36
N LYS A 128 -10.78 -4.27 -5.02
CA LYS A 128 -10.66 -5.73 -5.22
C LYS A 128 -10.50 -6.08 -6.69
N LEU A 129 -11.28 -5.49 -7.57
CA LEU A 129 -11.16 -5.70 -9.01
C LEU A 129 -9.82 -5.18 -9.55
N TYR A 130 -9.36 -4.05 -9.06
CA TYR A 130 -8.05 -3.50 -9.44
C TYR A 130 -6.90 -4.44 -9.09
N ALA A 131 -6.96 -5.12 -7.95
CA ALA A 131 -5.96 -6.09 -7.53
C ALA A 131 -5.79 -7.26 -8.52
N GLU A 132 -6.78 -7.53 -9.36
CA GLU A 132 -6.74 -8.58 -10.39
C GLU A 132 -6.20 -8.09 -11.74
N THR A 133 -5.91 -6.80 -11.89
CA THR A 133 -5.47 -6.22 -13.17
C THR A 133 -3.99 -6.46 -13.47
N GLY A 134 -3.64 -6.43 -14.76
CA GLY A 134 -2.24 -6.44 -15.20
C GLY A 134 -1.46 -5.21 -14.75
N GLU A 135 -2.11 -4.04 -14.72
CA GLU A 135 -1.51 -2.80 -14.19
C GLU A 135 -1.06 -2.99 -12.74
N TYR A 136 -1.95 -3.49 -11.88
CA TYR A 136 -1.61 -3.77 -10.48
C TYR A 136 -0.45 -4.77 -10.35
N ARG A 137 -0.49 -5.88 -11.07
CA ARG A 137 0.59 -6.88 -11.05
C ARG A 137 1.94 -6.30 -11.43
N ASN A 138 1.97 -5.39 -12.40
CA ASN A 138 3.20 -4.71 -12.82
C ASN A 138 3.74 -3.77 -11.73
N ILE A 139 2.85 -2.98 -11.11
CA ILE A 139 3.22 -2.11 -9.99
C ILE A 139 3.74 -2.93 -8.82
N ARG A 140 3.05 -3.99 -8.43
CA ARG A 140 3.46 -4.90 -7.37
C ARG A 140 4.86 -5.47 -7.65
N ARG A 141 5.10 -5.96 -8.85
CA ARG A 141 6.41 -6.50 -9.26
C ARG A 141 7.50 -5.44 -9.17
N MET A 142 7.22 -4.24 -9.60
CA MET A 142 8.16 -3.13 -9.52
C MET A 142 8.51 -2.78 -8.07
N ILE A 143 7.51 -2.58 -7.20
CA ILE A 143 7.73 -2.24 -5.80
C ILE A 143 8.48 -3.37 -5.07
N THR A 144 8.08 -4.62 -5.28
CA THR A 144 8.71 -5.79 -4.64
C THR A 144 10.10 -6.11 -5.18
N SER A 145 10.52 -5.47 -6.26
CA SER A 145 11.89 -5.59 -6.79
C SER A 145 12.91 -4.70 -6.07
N LEU A 146 12.47 -3.81 -5.19
CA LEU A 146 13.39 -2.92 -4.45
C LEU A 146 14.41 -3.73 -3.64
N ARG A 147 15.67 -3.35 -3.76
CA ARG A 147 16.80 -3.97 -3.05
C ARG A 147 17.72 -2.88 -2.49
N PRO A 148 18.37 -3.11 -1.35
CA PRO A 148 19.45 -2.24 -0.91
C PRO A 148 20.56 -2.20 -1.95
N ALA A 149 21.24 -1.05 -2.05
CA ALA A 149 22.47 -0.98 -2.83
C ALA A 149 23.54 -1.89 -2.20
N LYS A 150 24.33 -2.54 -3.05
CA LYS A 150 25.49 -3.34 -2.61
C LYS A 150 26.63 -2.44 -2.18
#